data_fdb63af949883e434b031e5f0b7ae1fc
#
_entry.id   fdb63af949883e434b031e5f0b7ae1fc
#
_cell.length_a   1.000
_cell.length_b   1.000
_cell.length_c   1.000
_cell.angle_alpha   90.00
_cell.angle_beta   90.00
_cell.angle_gamma   90.00
#
_symmetry.space_group_name_H-M   'P 1'
#
loop_
_entity.id
_entity.type
_entity.pdbx_description
1 polymer ?
#
loop_
_entity_poly.entity_id
_entity_poly.type
_entity_poly.pdbx_seq_one_letter_code
_entity_poly.pdbx_strand_id
1 'polypeptide(L)'
;EEHLNSDSSRTCFSSLNELTLKVSCTGSDVLFVKAGAFIAGDNAGAKNYKFEKVLLGPQNNIGQALLGHLARSLTGENIPLMKVNLNGDSVTYYANQGQHIVIYHLGQGETISVESENILAFTQDCNYSVRFIGVGVVSQKGLATSTLTACGRDAYVAVLSDGNPIVLSNVGTYNTIAVDPDAVICWVGNGPCDP
;
A
#
# COMPACT_ATOMS: atom_id res chain seq x y z
N GLU A 1 -0.24 23.65 -33.75
CA GLU A 1 0.03 23.99 -32.32
C GLU A 1 -0.61 22.92 -31.47
N GLU A 2 0.18 21.89 -31.13
CA GLU A 2 -0.22 20.84 -30.19
C GLU A 2 -0.15 21.43 -28.78
N HIS A 3 -1.30 21.58 -28.15
CA HIS A 3 -1.39 21.80 -26.71
C HIS A 3 -0.85 20.55 -25.99
N LEU A 4 0.41 20.59 -25.62
CA LEU A 4 0.98 19.71 -24.60
C LEU A 4 0.32 20.02 -23.26
N ASN A 5 -0.73 19.26 -22.94
CA ASN A 5 -1.25 19.18 -21.57
C ASN A 5 -0.21 18.45 -20.70
N SER A 6 0.74 19.20 -20.17
CA SER A 6 1.77 18.71 -19.26
C SER A 6 1.41 19.02 -17.80
N ASP A 7 0.25 18.56 -17.37
CA ASP A 7 -0.10 18.58 -15.94
C ASP A 7 -0.21 17.15 -15.43
N SER A 8 0.86 16.37 -15.65
CA SER A 8 0.97 15.04 -15.08
C SER A 8 1.63 15.16 -13.71
N SER A 9 0.83 15.21 -12.66
CA SER A 9 1.31 14.97 -11.31
C SER A 9 2.11 13.67 -11.28
N ARG A 10 3.26 13.68 -10.63
CA ARG A 10 4.11 12.52 -10.45
C ARG A 10 4.39 12.31 -8.99
N THR A 11 3.98 11.14 -8.51
CA THR A 11 4.37 10.68 -7.18
C THR A 11 5.37 9.55 -7.32
N CYS A 12 6.43 9.62 -6.53
CA CYS A 12 7.48 8.62 -6.52
C CYS A 12 7.81 8.23 -5.07
N PHE A 13 7.81 6.93 -4.81
CA PHE A 13 8.32 6.36 -3.57
C PHE A 13 9.79 5.99 -3.73
N SER A 14 10.58 6.34 -2.74
CA SER A 14 11.99 5.97 -2.66
C SER A 14 12.40 5.69 -1.23
N SER A 15 13.44 4.89 -1.04
CA SER A 15 14.00 4.61 0.27
C SER A 15 14.99 5.71 0.62
N LEU A 16 14.79 6.41 1.75
CA LEU A 16 15.81 7.28 2.33
C LEU A 16 16.90 6.43 3.01
N ASN A 17 16.46 5.40 3.70
CA ASN A 17 17.23 4.30 4.24
C ASN A 17 16.28 3.09 4.36
N GLU A 18 16.73 1.97 4.86
CA GLU A 18 15.96 0.73 4.98
C GLU A 18 14.71 0.83 5.88
N LEU A 19 14.63 1.87 6.74
CA LEU A 19 13.54 2.08 7.70
C LEU A 19 12.69 3.32 7.40
N THR A 20 13.01 4.08 6.34
CA THR A 20 12.35 5.35 6.06
C THR A 20 11.96 5.49 4.60
N LEU A 21 10.64 5.58 4.38
CA LEU A 21 10.05 5.91 3.09
C LEU A 21 10.16 7.42 2.85
N LYS A 22 10.67 7.80 1.69
CA LYS A 22 10.59 9.15 1.14
C LYS A 22 9.57 9.14 0.01
N VAL A 23 8.59 10.03 0.09
CA VAL A 23 7.62 10.29 -0.98
C VAL A 23 7.88 11.66 -1.55
N SER A 24 8.12 11.73 -2.85
CA SER A 24 8.27 12.98 -3.61
C SER A 24 7.08 13.12 -4.55
N CYS A 25 6.47 14.29 -4.58
CA CYS A 25 5.36 14.59 -5.48
C CYS A 25 5.64 15.90 -6.22
N THR A 26 5.29 15.91 -7.52
CA THR A 26 5.19 17.13 -8.34
C THR A 26 3.75 17.25 -8.82
N GLY A 27 3.13 18.42 -8.60
CA GLY A 27 1.70 18.62 -8.88
C GLY A 27 0.80 18.20 -7.72
N SER A 28 -0.36 17.60 -7.98
CA SER A 28 -1.33 17.22 -6.95
C SER A 28 -1.60 15.73 -7.00
N ASP A 29 -1.55 15.07 -5.83
CA ASP A 29 -1.80 13.65 -5.71
C ASP A 29 -2.37 13.29 -4.33
N VAL A 30 -2.80 12.05 -4.16
CA VAL A 30 -3.34 11.52 -2.91
C VAL A 30 -2.60 10.26 -2.52
N LEU A 31 -2.18 10.21 -1.25
CA LEU A 31 -1.63 9.02 -0.62
C LEU A 31 -2.57 8.50 0.45
N PHE A 32 -2.48 7.21 0.70
CA PHE A 32 -3.02 6.55 1.87
C PHE A 32 -1.86 6.00 2.69
N VAL A 33 -1.79 6.38 3.96
CA VAL A 33 -0.65 6.10 4.84
C VAL A 33 -1.13 5.56 6.17
N LYS A 34 -0.40 4.63 6.75
CA LYS A 34 -0.64 4.13 8.11
C LYS A 34 -0.66 5.28 9.12
N ALA A 35 -1.69 5.36 9.94
CA ALA A 35 -1.80 6.41 10.94
C ALA A 35 -0.63 6.36 11.92
N GLY A 36 -0.05 7.52 12.21
CA GLY A 36 1.12 7.64 13.09
C GLY A 36 2.48 7.42 12.40
N ALA A 37 2.51 7.07 11.12
CA ALA A 37 3.75 6.80 10.40
C ALA A 37 4.47 8.06 9.88
N PHE A 38 3.83 9.23 9.85
CA PHE A 38 4.44 10.47 9.38
C PHE A 38 5.57 10.91 10.30
N ILE A 39 6.74 11.21 9.73
CA ILE A 39 7.92 11.69 10.46
C ILE A 39 8.13 13.18 10.22
N ALA A 40 8.23 13.57 8.94
CA ALA A 40 8.58 14.92 8.55
C ALA A 40 8.07 15.21 7.13
N GLY A 41 8.05 16.48 6.78
CA GLY A 41 7.80 16.93 5.43
C GLY A 41 8.56 18.21 5.14
N ASP A 42 8.91 18.43 3.87
CA ASP A 42 9.51 19.67 3.44
C ASP A 42 8.51 20.81 3.59
N ASN A 43 8.91 21.82 4.34
CA ASN A 43 8.06 22.95 4.68
C ASN A 43 8.24 24.14 3.70
N ALA A 44 8.59 23.87 2.45
CA ALA A 44 8.63 24.92 1.41
C ALA A 44 7.26 25.64 1.22
N GLY A 45 6.29 25.24 1.97
CA GLY A 45 5.00 25.86 2.24
C GLY A 45 4.13 24.88 3.00
N ALA A 46 3.70 25.23 4.20
CA ALA A 46 2.77 24.47 5.06
C ALA A 46 1.40 24.14 4.39
N LYS A 47 1.29 24.32 3.09
CA LYS A 47 0.11 24.07 2.26
C LYS A 47 0.28 22.90 1.31
N ASN A 48 1.50 22.33 1.19
CA ASN A 48 1.79 21.34 0.16
C ASN A 48 1.36 19.92 0.53
N TYR A 49 0.99 19.69 1.79
CA TYR A 49 0.40 18.41 2.21
C TYR A 49 -0.61 18.64 3.35
N LYS A 50 -1.73 17.91 3.28
CA LYS A 50 -2.80 17.96 4.27
C LYS A 50 -3.23 16.54 4.65
N PHE A 51 -3.28 16.27 5.95
CA PHE A 51 -3.74 14.99 6.49
C PHE A 51 -5.23 15.00 6.78
N GLU A 52 -5.90 13.95 6.36
CA GLU A 52 -7.31 13.70 6.65
C GLU A 52 -7.46 12.27 7.19
N LYS A 53 -8.23 12.13 8.28
CA LYS A 53 -8.49 10.81 8.86
C LYS A 53 -9.43 10.03 7.96
N VAL A 54 -9.05 8.79 7.61
CA VAL A 54 -9.90 7.86 6.86
C VAL A 54 -10.27 6.70 7.77
N LEU A 55 -11.54 6.59 8.11
CA LEU A 55 -12.01 5.53 9.01
C LEU A 55 -12.17 4.17 8.33
N LEU A 56 -12.25 4.13 6.99
CA LEU A 56 -12.71 2.95 6.25
C LEU A 56 -11.79 2.53 5.08
N GLY A 57 -10.63 3.19 4.91
CA GLY A 57 -9.78 3.00 3.73
C GLY A 57 -10.36 3.65 2.45
N PRO A 58 -9.64 3.57 1.31
CA PRO A 58 -10.01 4.22 0.06
C PRO A 58 -11.18 3.50 -0.60
N GLN A 59 -12.41 3.94 -0.38
CA GLN A 59 -13.60 3.39 -1.03
C GLN A 59 -14.47 4.52 -1.57
N ASN A 60 -14.80 4.41 -2.85
CA ASN A 60 -15.55 5.45 -3.57
C ASN A 60 -17.07 5.39 -3.36
N ASN A 61 -17.61 4.37 -2.66
CA ASN A 61 -19.04 4.18 -2.44
C ASN A 61 -19.36 3.86 -0.98
N ILE A 62 -20.27 4.62 -0.38
CA ILE A 62 -20.73 4.46 1.03
C ILE A 62 -21.24 3.03 1.31
N GLY A 63 -21.92 2.38 0.36
CA GLY A 63 -22.42 1.02 0.52
C GLY A 63 -21.30 -0.03 0.54
N GLN A 64 -20.26 0.13 -0.28
CA GLN A 64 -19.09 -0.76 -0.27
C GLN A 64 -18.20 -0.49 0.96
N ALA A 65 -18.15 0.77 1.41
CA ALA A 65 -17.47 1.14 2.64
C ALA A 65 -18.10 0.44 3.86
N LEU A 66 -19.42 0.38 3.94
CA LEU A 66 -20.14 -0.28 5.03
C LEU A 66 -19.92 -1.80 5.04
N LEU A 67 -19.98 -2.45 3.86
CA LEU A 67 -19.68 -3.87 3.70
C LEU A 67 -18.21 -4.19 4.00
N GLY A 68 -17.28 -3.33 3.56
CA GLY A 68 -15.87 -3.45 3.87
C GLY A 68 -15.57 -3.27 5.36
N HIS A 69 -16.31 -2.41 6.05
CA HIS A 69 -16.20 -2.25 7.50
C HIS A 69 -16.70 -3.49 8.26
N LEU A 70 -17.84 -4.04 7.86
CA LEU A 70 -18.37 -5.26 8.44
C LEU A 70 -17.43 -6.45 8.21
N ALA A 71 -16.89 -6.60 6.99
CA ALA A 71 -15.92 -7.63 6.66
C ALA A 71 -14.64 -7.49 7.52
N ARG A 72 -14.11 -6.28 7.68
CA ARG A 72 -12.93 -6.00 8.51
C ARG A 72 -13.19 -6.20 10.00
N SER A 73 -14.37 -5.78 10.49
CA SER A 73 -14.75 -6.05 11.89
C SER A 73 -14.85 -7.54 12.19
N LEU A 74 -15.28 -8.34 11.22
CA LEU A 74 -15.36 -9.79 11.36
C LEU A 74 -13.99 -10.47 11.28
N THR A 75 -13.03 -9.88 10.58
CA THR A 75 -11.67 -10.42 10.39
C THR A 75 -10.65 -9.83 11.38
N GLY A 76 -11.04 -8.85 12.21
CA GLY A 76 -10.11 -8.16 13.11
C GLY A 76 -9.18 -7.15 12.43
N GLU A 77 -9.30 -6.94 11.12
CA GLU A 77 -8.44 -6.06 10.34
C GLU A 77 -8.92 -4.60 10.40
N ASN A 78 -8.49 -3.87 11.39
CA ASN A 78 -8.66 -2.42 11.48
C ASN A 78 -7.33 -1.72 11.15
N ILE A 79 -7.14 -1.33 9.87
CA ILE A 79 -6.00 -0.46 9.54
C ILE A 79 -6.46 0.99 9.67
N PRO A 80 -5.93 1.74 10.64
CA PRO A 80 -6.15 3.17 10.65
C PRO A 80 -5.29 3.81 9.55
N LEU A 81 -5.91 4.13 8.43
CA LEU A 81 -5.26 4.88 7.34
C LEU A 81 -5.56 6.37 7.47
N MET A 82 -4.61 7.17 7.07
CA MET A 82 -4.74 8.60 6.84
C MET A 82 -4.64 8.87 5.35
N LYS A 83 -5.51 9.72 4.85
CA LYS A 83 -5.41 10.28 3.52
C LYS A 83 -4.49 11.49 3.59
N VAL A 84 -3.51 11.57 2.69
CA VAL A 84 -2.61 12.70 2.56
C VAL A 84 -2.83 13.33 1.19
N ASN A 85 -3.38 14.53 1.17
CA ASN A 85 -3.51 15.31 -0.06
C ASN A 85 -2.21 16.07 -0.26
N LEU A 86 -1.52 15.82 -1.37
CA LEU A 86 -0.30 16.49 -1.80
C LEU A 86 -0.68 17.57 -2.82
N ASN A 87 -0.11 18.77 -2.69
CA ASN A 87 -0.35 19.91 -3.58
C ASN A 87 0.99 20.60 -3.91
N GLY A 88 1.33 20.63 -5.19
CA GLY A 88 2.58 21.19 -5.65
C GLY A 88 3.78 20.30 -5.28
N ASP A 89 4.98 20.85 -5.45
CA ASP A 89 6.21 20.12 -5.13
C ASP A 89 6.31 19.90 -3.63
N SER A 90 6.34 18.63 -3.25
CA SER A 90 6.37 18.22 -1.84
C SER A 90 7.24 16.99 -1.63
N VAL A 91 7.87 16.94 -0.47
CA VAL A 91 8.60 15.76 0.01
C VAL A 91 8.15 15.43 1.42
N THR A 92 7.76 14.20 1.64
CA THR A 92 7.31 13.70 2.94
C THR A 92 8.00 12.39 3.30
N TYR A 93 8.15 12.14 4.60
CA TYR A 93 8.88 10.99 5.14
C TYR A 93 8.01 10.21 6.10
N TYR A 94 8.07 8.89 6.00
CA TYR A 94 7.28 7.97 6.80
C TYR A 94 8.12 6.80 7.30
N ALA A 95 7.85 6.36 8.52
CA ALA A 95 8.40 5.13 9.10
C ALA A 95 7.44 4.55 10.12
N ASN A 96 7.63 3.30 10.51
CA ASN A 96 6.81 2.66 11.53
C ASN A 96 7.66 1.75 12.40
N GLN A 97 7.78 2.09 13.68
CA GLN A 97 8.34 1.25 14.76
C GLN A 97 9.66 0.52 14.46
N GLY A 98 10.53 1.11 13.61
CA GLY A 98 11.79 0.49 13.23
C GLY A 98 11.68 -0.71 12.28
N GLN A 99 10.53 -0.91 11.65
CA GLN A 99 10.33 -1.93 10.64
C GLN A 99 11.01 -1.55 9.32
N HIS A 100 11.52 -2.55 8.61
CA HIS A 100 12.07 -2.40 7.27
C HIS A 100 10.96 -2.08 6.27
N ILE A 101 11.31 -1.34 5.21
CA ILE A 101 10.36 -0.90 4.19
C ILE A 101 10.78 -1.47 2.84
N VAL A 102 9.83 -2.17 2.19
CA VAL A 102 9.97 -2.62 0.81
C VAL A 102 9.00 -1.83 -0.07
N ILE A 103 9.50 -1.29 -1.17
CA ILE A 103 8.73 -0.47 -2.09
C ILE A 103 8.46 -1.27 -3.37
N TYR A 104 7.20 -1.31 -3.77
CA TYR A 104 6.75 -1.88 -5.04
C TYR A 104 6.20 -0.77 -5.94
N HIS A 105 6.64 -0.77 -7.20
CA HIS A 105 6.03 0.01 -8.27
C HIS A 105 5.33 -1.00 -9.18
N LEU A 106 4.01 -1.02 -9.11
CA LEU A 106 3.20 -2.01 -9.80
C LEU A 106 2.95 -1.60 -11.25
N GLY A 107 3.09 -2.53 -12.16
CA GLY A 107 2.66 -2.37 -13.54
C GLY A 107 1.13 -2.33 -13.66
N GLN A 108 0.62 -1.73 -14.73
CA GLN A 108 -0.81 -1.59 -14.98
C GLN A 108 -1.54 -2.95 -14.85
N GLY A 109 -2.53 -3.01 -13.98
CA GLY A 109 -3.31 -4.22 -13.70
C GLY A 109 -2.60 -5.25 -12.80
N GLU A 110 -1.35 -5.00 -12.42
CA GLU A 110 -0.63 -5.85 -11.47
C GLU A 110 -1.22 -5.71 -10.07
N THR A 111 -1.24 -6.80 -9.34
CA THR A 111 -1.83 -6.86 -7.99
C THR A 111 -0.78 -7.32 -6.99
N ILE A 112 -0.73 -6.64 -5.85
CA ILE A 112 -0.03 -7.10 -4.65
C ILE A 112 -1.04 -7.43 -3.57
N SER A 113 -0.85 -8.56 -2.91
CA SER A 113 -1.60 -8.98 -1.72
C SER A 113 -0.68 -8.84 -0.51
N VAL A 114 -1.17 -8.15 0.51
CA VAL A 114 -0.38 -7.78 1.70
C VAL A 114 -1.23 -7.99 2.93
N GLU A 115 -0.63 -8.48 4.01
CA GLU A 115 -1.29 -8.38 5.31
C GLU A 115 -1.55 -6.92 5.66
N SER A 116 -2.76 -6.64 6.10
CA SER A 116 -3.22 -5.29 6.31
C SER A 116 -2.33 -4.48 7.25
N GLU A 117 -1.83 -5.11 8.30
CA GLU A 117 -0.94 -4.47 9.28
C GLU A 117 0.43 -4.08 8.71
N ASN A 118 0.85 -4.74 7.63
CA ASN A 118 2.12 -4.49 6.95
C ASN A 118 2.04 -3.42 5.86
N ILE A 119 0.88 -2.84 5.61
CA ILE A 119 0.76 -1.70 4.69
C ILE A 119 1.23 -0.43 5.38
N LEU A 120 2.31 0.18 4.86
CA LEU A 120 2.76 1.50 5.30
C LEU A 120 2.09 2.62 4.52
N ALA A 121 2.12 2.55 3.20
CA ALA A 121 1.56 3.58 2.32
C ALA A 121 1.28 3.05 0.92
N PHE A 122 0.35 3.68 0.22
CA PHE A 122 0.12 3.48 -1.21
C PHE A 122 -0.47 4.73 -1.86
N THR A 123 -0.30 4.84 -3.17
CA THR A 123 -0.84 5.95 -3.98
C THR A 123 -2.29 5.71 -4.38
N GLN A 124 -3.02 6.76 -4.76
CA GLN A 124 -4.39 6.64 -5.27
C GLN A 124 -4.49 5.83 -6.58
N ASP A 125 -3.38 5.62 -7.27
CA ASP A 125 -3.29 4.77 -8.46
C ASP A 125 -3.37 3.26 -8.14
N CYS A 126 -3.61 2.91 -6.87
CA CYS A 126 -3.88 1.57 -6.40
C CYS A 126 -5.34 1.43 -5.96
N ASN A 127 -6.08 0.53 -6.60
CA ASN A 127 -7.40 0.12 -6.13
C ASN A 127 -7.24 -0.84 -4.94
N TYR A 128 -7.71 -0.41 -3.79
CA TYR A 128 -7.69 -1.22 -2.57
C TYR A 128 -8.93 -2.09 -2.45
N SER A 129 -8.75 -3.37 -2.14
CA SER A 129 -9.82 -4.31 -1.79
C SER A 129 -9.37 -5.28 -0.70
N VAL A 130 -10.32 -6.02 -0.14
CA VAL A 130 -10.04 -7.11 0.81
C VAL A 130 -10.42 -8.42 0.13
N ARG A 131 -9.51 -9.39 0.15
CA ARG A 131 -9.72 -10.73 -0.38
C ARG A 131 -9.77 -11.73 0.76
N PHE A 132 -10.76 -12.60 0.74
CA PHE A 132 -10.82 -13.73 1.65
C PHE A 132 -9.91 -14.85 1.15
N ILE A 133 -9.03 -15.33 2.02
CA ILE A 133 -8.22 -16.52 1.79
C ILE A 133 -9.10 -17.72 2.13
N GLY A 134 -9.18 -18.72 1.24
CA GLY A 134 -10.16 -19.82 1.28
C GLY A 134 -10.24 -20.58 2.60
N VAL A 135 -11.37 -21.20 2.80
CA VAL A 135 -11.72 -22.00 4.00
C VAL A 135 -10.81 -23.22 4.07
N GLY A 136 -9.95 -23.31 5.05
CA GLY A 136 -9.10 -24.48 5.27
C GLY A 136 -7.75 -24.17 5.91
N VAL A 137 -7.36 -22.93 5.92
CA VAL A 137 -6.12 -22.50 6.56
C VAL A 137 -6.43 -22.15 8.01
N VAL A 138 -5.98 -23.01 8.89
CA VAL A 138 -5.81 -22.70 10.31
C VAL A 138 -4.51 -21.89 10.44
N SER A 139 -4.45 -20.73 9.79
CA SER A 139 -3.38 -19.79 10.10
C SER A 139 -3.85 -18.92 11.27
N GLN A 140 -2.94 -18.59 12.15
CA GLN A 140 -3.21 -17.65 13.25
C GLN A 140 -3.42 -16.23 12.73
N LYS A 141 -3.07 -15.99 11.47
CA LYS A 141 -3.28 -14.75 10.72
C LYS A 141 -4.59 -14.85 9.97
N GLY A 142 -5.47 -13.91 10.13
CA GLY A 142 -6.86 -13.86 9.71
C GLY A 142 -7.21 -14.50 8.34
N LEU A 143 -8.49 -14.69 8.12
CA LEU A 143 -9.07 -15.27 6.88
C LEU A 143 -9.06 -14.30 5.67
N ALA A 144 -8.47 -13.12 5.79
CA ALA A 144 -8.51 -12.07 4.79
C ALA A 144 -7.15 -11.38 4.61
N THR A 145 -6.87 -10.97 3.40
CA THR A 145 -5.70 -10.16 3.06
C THR A 145 -6.12 -8.91 2.29
N SER A 146 -5.37 -7.83 2.43
CA SER A 146 -5.55 -6.64 1.62
C SER A 146 -4.93 -6.82 0.26
N THR A 147 -5.64 -6.43 -0.79
CA THR A 147 -5.15 -6.43 -2.17
C THR A 147 -5.13 -5.02 -2.72
N LEU A 148 -4.07 -4.69 -3.44
CA LEU A 148 -3.85 -3.42 -4.11
C LEU A 148 -3.55 -3.71 -5.59
N THR A 149 -4.43 -3.25 -6.47
CA THR A 149 -4.29 -3.43 -7.92
C THR A 149 -3.99 -2.11 -8.58
N ALA A 150 -2.93 -2.06 -9.38
CA ALA A 150 -2.54 -0.87 -10.12
C ALA A 150 -3.60 -0.48 -11.15
N CYS A 151 -4.11 0.75 -11.05
CA CYS A 151 -5.08 1.34 -11.97
C CYS A 151 -4.56 2.62 -12.65
N GLY A 152 -3.38 3.09 -12.27
CA GLY A 152 -2.71 4.26 -12.83
C GLY A 152 -1.21 4.02 -12.99
N ARG A 153 -0.51 5.04 -13.46
CA ARG A 153 0.91 4.97 -13.78
C ARG A 153 1.81 4.97 -12.55
N ASP A 154 1.44 5.73 -11.54
CA ASP A 154 2.24 5.95 -10.34
C ASP A 154 1.71 5.07 -9.18
N ALA A 155 1.44 3.79 -9.48
CA ALA A 155 0.94 2.81 -8.53
C ALA A 155 2.07 2.28 -7.63
N TYR A 156 2.34 2.99 -6.54
CA TYR A 156 3.33 2.61 -5.54
C TYR A 156 2.68 2.03 -4.29
N VAL A 157 3.32 1.00 -3.75
CA VAL A 157 2.97 0.39 -2.46
C VAL A 157 4.23 0.24 -1.62
N ALA A 158 4.20 0.72 -0.38
CA ALA A 158 5.25 0.52 0.61
C ALA A 158 4.76 -0.46 1.68
N VAL A 159 5.53 -1.53 1.89
CA VAL A 159 5.20 -2.65 2.78
C VAL A 159 6.22 -2.70 3.91
N LEU A 160 5.74 -2.94 5.12
CA LEU A 160 6.53 -3.10 6.34
C LEU A 160 6.96 -4.56 6.53
N SER A 161 8.15 -4.75 7.09
CA SER A 161 8.68 -6.06 7.48
C SER A 161 9.44 -5.94 8.80
N ASP A 162 9.27 -6.90 9.69
CA ASP A 162 9.97 -6.95 11.01
C ASP A 162 11.48 -7.21 10.90
N GLY A 163 11.97 -7.44 9.71
CA GLY A 163 13.38 -7.59 9.40
C GLY A 163 13.62 -7.40 7.91
N ASN A 164 14.83 -7.65 7.44
CA ASN A 164 15.12 -7.62 6.02
C ASN A 164 14.45 -8.83 5.34
N PRO A 165 13.44 -8.64 4.48
CA PRO A 165 12.67 -9.74 3.93
C PRO A 165 13.46 -10.52 2.88
N ILE A 166 13.15 -11.81 2.77
CA ILE A 166 13.64 -12.65 1.68
C ILE A 166 12.64 -12.53 0.53
N VAL A 167 13.15 -12.22 -0.66
CA VAL A 167 12.34 -12.19 -1.89
C VAL A 167 12.52 -13.53 -2.60
N LEU A 168 11.43 -14.27 -2.74
CA LEU A 168 11.38 -15.52 -3.48
C LEU A 168 10.64 -15.30 -4.80
N SER A 169 11.16 -15.89 -5.86
CA SER A 169 10.57 -15.82 -7.19
C SER A 169 10.31 -17.25 -7.68
N ASN A 170 9.12 -17.51 -8.18
CA ASN A 170 8.78 -18.78 -8.80
C ASN A 170 9.15 -18.84 -10.31
N VAL A 171 10.16 -18.09 -10.71
CA VAL A 171 10.73 -18.14 -12.05
C VAL A 171 11.68 -19.34 -12.16
N GLY A 172 11.35 -20.30 -13.00
CA GLY A 172 12.21 -21.46 -13.25
C GLY A 172 11.44 -22.79 -13.41
N THR A 173 12.13 -23.90 -13.16
CA THR A 173 11.62 -25.25 -13.42
C THR A 173 10.46 -25.66 -12.48
N TYR A 174 10.33 -25.01 -11.31
CA TYR A 174 9.29 -25.28 -10.34
C TYR A 174 8.37 -24.05 -10.24
N ASN A 175 7.11 -24.22 -10.65
CA ASN A 175 6.11 -23.16 -10.63
C ASN A 175 5.48 -22.93 -9.23
N THR A 176 5.93 -23.65 -8.22
CA THR A 176 5.38 -23.57 -6.86
C THR A 176 6.50 -23.41 -5.84
N ILE A 177 6.26 -22.55 -4.85
CA ILE A 177 7.14 -22.34 -3.69
C ILE A 177 6.31 -22.68 -2.46
N ALA A 178 6.83 -23.58 -1.62
CA ALA A 178 6.25 -23.86 -0.32
C ALA A 178 6.80 -22.87 0.70
N VAL A 179 5.91 -22.16 1.38
CA VAL A 179 6.26 -21.17 2.41
C VAL A 179 5.39 -21.40 3.65
N ASP A 180 5.90 -21.01 4.80
CA ASP A 180 5.11 -20.93 6.02
C ASP A 180 4.15 -19.73 5.88
N PRO A 181 2.81 -19.91 5.97
CA PRO A 181 1.86 -18.84 5.85
C PRO A 181 2.13 -17.66 6.81
N ASP A 182 2.60 -17.97 8.04
CA ASP A 182 2.89 -16.97 9.05
C ASP A 182 4.14 -16.14 8.75
N ALA A 183 5.00 -16.62 7.84
CA ALA A 183 6.19 -15.91 7.40
C ALA A 183 5.95 -15.03 6.15
N VAL A 184 4.81 -15.19 5.47
CA VAL A 184 4.49 -14.41 4.26
C VAL A 184 4.06 -13.00 4.65
N ILE A 185 4.73 -12.00 4.11
CA ILE A 185 4.42 -10.57 4.28
C ILE A 185 3.51 -10.10 3.16
N CYS A 186 3.87 -10.44 1.93
CA CYS A 186 3.12 -10.08 0.73
C CYS A 186 3.52 -10.97 -0.46
N TRP A 187 2.70 -10.96 -1.49
CA TRP A 187 3.06 -11.53 -2.79
C TRP A 187 2.53 -10.67 -3.94
N VAL A 188 3.26 -10.63 -5.03
CA VAL A 188 2.90 -9.90 -6.25
C VAL A 188 2.46 -10.91 -7.30
N GLY A 189 1.35 -10.60 -7.98
CA GLY A 189 0.78 -11.40 -9.05
C GLY A 189 -0.71 -11.66 -8.87
N ASN A 190 -1.34 -12.20 -9.92
CA ASN A 190 -2.79 -12.44 -9.97
C ASN A 190 -3.18 -13.83 -9.46
N GLY A 191 -2.21 -14.65 -9.10
CA GLY A 191 -2.45 -15.99 -8.58
C GLY A 191 -2.99 -15.97 -7.15
N PRO A 192 -3.83 -16.94 -6.78
CA PRO A 192 -4.09 -17.18 -5.37
C PRO A 192 -2.80 -17.66 -4.70
N CYS A 193 -2.55 -17.21 -3.49
CA CYS A 193 -1.75 -17.98 -2.57
C CYS A 193 -2.67 -19.14 -2.15
N ASP A 194 -2.44 -20.33 -2.70
CA ASP A 194 -3.05 -21.53 -2.17
C ASP A 194 -2.16 -22.01 -1.02
N PRO A 195 -2.68 -22.02 0.19
CA PRO A 195 -1.96 -22.49 1.36
C PRO A 195 -1.76 -23.98 1.34
#